data_eecb6e1ccfe5e702ed09981564f46585
#
_entry.id   eecb6e1ccfe5e702ed09981564f46585
#
_cell.length_a   1.000
_cell.length_b   1.000
_cell.length_c   1.000
_cell.angle_alpha   90.00
_cell.angle_beta   90.00
_cell.angle_gamma   90.00
#
_symmetry.space_group_name_H-M   'P 1'
#
loop_
_entity.id
_entity.type
_entity.pdbx_description
1 polymer ?
#
loop_
_entity_poly.entity_id
_entity_poly.type
_entity_poly.pdbx_seq_one_letter_code
_entity_poly.pdbx_strand_id
1 'polypeptide(L)'
;GGQLLLVTAGRGYYQERGEPARLLLPGDVVEIAPDVEHWHGAAPDSWFAHLAVETNPQTNKNRWLEPVDDAQYAAATAGTEEFRSRMSRTALRNFDALLPACKSELEQSDPELAEIVGNFAFDEVLRYGELDERTRRMTLLASAIALQAEGVYRSLLDAALDGGVTPVEVKEILYQAVPYVGLARTFDFIGIANDVLRRRGVTLPLEGQSTVSPDDRFEKGLAVQRSIYGERIDQMHQVHIQRYLSADCFGDYYTRGGLDVKTRELLTFSMLVSLGGCESQVKGHIQGNANVGNGKATLLAVVTQLLPYIGYPRTLNAIACLNEVIPE
;
A
#
# COMPACT_ATOMS: atom_id res chain seq x y z
N GLY A 1 16.99 -30.64 5.21
CA GLY A 1 16.62 -29.50 6.04
C GLY A 1 17.05 -28.19 5.42
N GLY A 2 16.66 -27.09 5.99
CA GLY A 2 17.10 -25.75 5.61
C GLY A 2 17.89 -25.11 6.75
N GLN A 3 18.18 -23.82 6.60
CA GLN A 3 18.91 -23.04 7.61
C GLN A 3 18.25 -21.68 7.82
N LEU A 4 18.28 -21.17 9.05
CA LEU A 4 17.93 -19.79 9.37
C LEU A 4 19.23 -19.07 9.80
N LEU A 5 19.49 -17.91 9.20
CA LEU A 5 20.53 -16.99 9.65
C LEU A 5 19.86 -15.81 10.37
N LEU A 6 20.17 -15.61 11.65
CA LEU A 6 19.70 -14.47 12.43
C LEU A 6 20.90 -13.54 12.67
N VAL A 7 20.91 -12.41 11.98
CA VAL A 7 22.03 -11.45 12.05
C VAL A 7 21.97 -10.70 13.37
N THR A 8 23.05 -10.79 14.15
CA THR A 8 23.11 -10.19 15.49
C THR A 8 23.95 -8.91 15.55
N ALA A 9 25.00 -8.79 14.73
CA ALA A 9 25.85 -7.60 14.72
C ALA A 9 26.71 -7.51 13.45
N GLY A 10 27.22 -6.30 13.18
CA GLY A 10 28.05 -6.02 12.02
C GLY A 10 27.26 -5.98 10.71
N ARG A 11 27.98 -6.07 9.57
CA ARG A 11 27.39 -6.11 8.22
C ARG A 11 27.98 -7.27 7.44
N GLY A 12 27.15 -7.92 6.62
CA GLY A 12 27.59 -9.02 5.78
C GLY A 12 26.74 -9.16 4.53
N TYR A 13 27.04 -10.15 3.73
CA TYR A 13 26.28 -10.47 2.51
C TYR A 13 25.81 -11.91 2.55
N TYR A 14 24.70 -12.13 1.85
CA TYR A 14 24.16 -13.44 1.50
C TYR A 14 23.86 -13.49 0.02
N GLN A 15 24.20 -14.60 -0.65
CA GLN A 15 23.87 -14.83 -2.04
C GLN A 15 23.50 -16.28 -2.29
N GLU A 16 22.40 -16.52 -2.98
CA GLU A 16 22.08 -17.80 -3.60
C GLU A 16 22.77 -17.90 -4.97
N ARG A 17 23.16 -19.09 -5.38
CA ARG A 17 23.84 -19.30 -6.65
C ARG A 17 22.95 -18.83 -7.82
N GLY A 18 23.42 -17.87 -8.58
CA GLY A 18 22.70 -17.28 -9.72
C GLY A 18 21.82 -16.09 -9.40
N GLU A 19 21.68 -15.73 -8.13
CA GLU A 19 20.92 -14.57 -7.70
C GLU A 19 21.84 -13.40 -7.28
N PRO A 20 21.35 -12.16 -7.24
CA PRO A 20 22.12 -11.00 -6.72
C PRO A 20 22.46 -11.18 -5.24
N ALA A 21 23.64 -10.69 -4.84
CA ALA A 21 23.99 -10.66 -3.42
C ALA A 21 23.09 -9.67 -2.66
N ARG A 22 22.74 -10.05 -1.43
CA ARG A 22 21.92 -9.27 -0.51
C ARG A 22 22.73 -8.86 0.72
N LEU A 23 22.77 -7.55 1.02
CA LEU A 23 23.36 -7.02 2.26
C LEU A 23 22.51 -7.46 3.45
N LEU A 24 23.20 -7.91 4.50
CA LEU A 24 22.60 -8.32 5.78
C LEU A 24 23.02 -7.37 6.90
N LEU A 25 22.04 -6.95 7.69
CA LEU A 25 22.20 -6.04 8.84
C LEU A 25 21.69 -6.71 10.12
N PRO A 26 22.14 -6.29 11.32
CA PRO A 26 21.63 -6.80 12.58
C PRO A 26 20.11 -6.71 12.68
N GLY A 27 19.47 -7.84 13.02
CA GLY A 27 18.01 -8.01 13.04
C GLY A 27 17.44 -8.65 11.78
N ASP A 28 18.22 -8.80 10.70
CA ASP A 28 17.78 -9.55 9.53
C ASP A 28 17.70 -11.05 9.83
N VAL A 29 16.70 -11.70 9.24
CA VAL A 29 16.54 -13.13 9.23
C VAL A 29 16.52 -13.60 7.78
N VAL A 30 17.39 -14.59 7.47
CA VAL A 30 17.40 -15.25 6.16
C VAL A 30 16.94 -16.68 6.35
N GLU A 31 15.86 -17.06 5.69
CA GLU A 31 15.43 -18.45 5.58
C GLU A 31 16.02 -19.05 4.30
N ILE A 32 16.83 -20.10 4.48
CA ILE A 32 17.49 -20.82 3.39
C ILE A 32 16.79 -22.17 3.25
N ALA A 33 16.14 -22.34 2.09
CA ALA A 33 15.42 -23.58 1.79
C ALA A 33 16.39 -24.78 1.65
N PRO A 34 15.91 -26.04 1.76
CA PRO A 34 16.71 -27.22 1.46
C PRO A 34 17.29 -27.16 0.06
N ASP A 35 18.51 -27.68 -0.10
CA ASP A 35 19.23 -27.82 -1.36
C ASP A 35 19.59 -26.52 -2.08
N VAL A 36 19.47 -25.37 -1.41
CA VAL A 36 19.93 -24.08 -1.93
C VAL A 36 21.44 -23.94 -1.76
N GLU A 37 22.15 -23.76 -2.87
CA GLU A 37 23.57 -23.40 -2.86
C GLU A 37 23.71 -21.90 -2.60
N HIS A 38 24.41 -21.56 -1.54
CA HIS A 38 24.55 -20.17 -1.11
C HIS A 38 25.89 -19.93 -0.41
N TRP A 39 26.21 -18.68 -0.25
CA TRP A 39 27.27 -18.24 0.66
C TRP A 39 26.78 -17.05 1.50
N HIS A 40 27.44 -16.82 2.64
CA HIS A 40 27.31 -15.62 3.45
C HIS A 40 28.67 -15.30 4.07
N GLY A 41 28.94 -14.01 4.25
CA GLY A 41 30.22 -13.53 4.75
C GLY A 41 30.17 -12.08 5.19
N ALA A 42 31.26 -11.62 5.84
CA ALA A 42 31.37 -10.23 6.28
C ALA A 42 31.50 -9.26 5.09
N ALA A 43 31.04 -8.02 5.27
CA ALA A 43 31.35 -6.91 4.38
C ALA A 43 32.84 -6.53 4.48
N PRO A 44 33.47 -5.92 3.44
CA PRO A 44 34.91 -5.66 3.42
C PRO A 44 35.41 -4.78 4.55
N ASP A 45 34.56 -3.90 5.05
CA ASP A 45 34.85 -2.90 6.07
C ASP A 45 34.16 -3.16 7.41
N SER A 46 33.56 -4.34 7.59
CA SER A 46 32.81 -4.69 8.80
C SER A 46 33.03 -6.15 9.19
N TRP A 47 33.00 -6.42 10.49
CA TRP A 47 32.78 -7.78 10.98
C TRP A 47 31.31 -8.16 10.84
N PHE A 48 31.01 -9.45 10.89
CA PHE A 48 29.65 -9.97 10.72
C PHE A 48 29.42 -11.11 11.72
N ALA A 49 28.38 -10.98 12.52
CA ALA A 49 27.96 -12.01 13.45
C ALA A 49 26.50 -12.38 13.24
N HIS A 50 26.24 -13.68 13.23
CA HIS A 50 24.89 -14.24 13.08
C HIS A 50 24.78 -15.55 13.87
N LEU A 51 23.56 -15.93 14.18
CA LEU A 51 23.22 -17.28 14.62
C LEU A 51 22.75 -18.07 13.40
N ALA A 52 23.37 -19.21 13.15
CA ALA A 52 22.92 -20.16 12.15
C ALA A 52 22.14 -21.28 12.86
N VAL A 53 20.85 -21.41 12.54
CA VAL A 53 19.97 -22.43 13.09
C VAL A 53 19.60 -23.41 12.00
N GLU A 54 19.97 -24.67 12.15
CA GLU A 54 19.56 -25.71 11.22
C GLU A 54 18.13 -26.15 11.49
N THR A 55 17.31 -26.15 10.46
CA THR A 55 15.97 -26.74 10.54
C THR A 55 16.06 -28.23 10.26
N ASN A 56 15.30 -29.05 11.02
CA ASN A 56 15.33 -30.52 10.92
C ASN A 56 16.75 -31.14 11.12
N PRO A 57 17.43 -30.91 12.24
CA PRO A 57 18.85 -31.27 12.41
C PRO A 57 19.11 -32.78 12.31
N GLN A 58 18.07 -33.64 12.49
CA GLN A 58 18.20 -35.10 12.37
C GLN A 58 18.41 -35.57 10.93
N THR A 59 17.96 -34.79 9.94
CA THR A 59 18.04 -35.13 8.52
C THR A 59 18.86 -34.14 7.71
N ASN A 60 19.20 -32.99 8.29
CA ASN A 60 20.01 -31.96 7.61
C ASN A 60 21.47 -32.38 7.49
N LYS A 61 22.06 -32.11 6.33
CA LYS A 61 23.48 -32.30 6.07
C LYS A 61 24.00 -31.12 5.28
N ASN A 62 24.91 -30.37 5.87
CA ASN A 62 25.61 -29.31 5.17
C ASN A 62 26.74 -29.91 4.31
N ARG A 63 26.82 -29.47 3.08
CA ARG A 63 27.90 -29.78 2.15
C ARG A 63 28.64 -28.49 1.82
N TRP A 64 29.89 -28.40 2.25
CA TRP A 64 30.76 -27.29 1.85
C TRP A 64 31.20 -27.51 0.41
N LEU A 65 31.03 -26.48 -0.39
CA LEU A 65 31.44 -26.41 -1.79
C LEU A 65 32.76 -25.64 -1.92
N GLU A 66 33.06 -25.16 -3.13
CA GLU A 66 34.24 -24.33 -3.39
C GLU A 66 34.17 -23.00 -2.60
N PRO A 67 35.33 -22.47 -2.15
CA PRO A 67 35.39 -21.13 -1.59
C PRO A 67 34.96 -20.07 -2.60
N VAL A 68 34.26 -19.03 -2.15
CA VAL A 68 34.03 -17.81 -2.94
C VAL A 68 35.36 -17.07 -3.03
N ASP A 69 35.87 -16.86 -4.24
CA ASP A 69 37.12 -16.11 -4.46
C ASP A 69 36.86 -14.58 -4.42
N ASP A 70 37.95 -13.80 -4.33
CA ASP A 70 37.88 -12.35 -4.23
C ASP A 70 37.21 -11.70 -5.43
N ALA A 71 37.36 -12.26 -6.63
CA ALA A 71 36.76 -11.74 -7.85
C ALA A 71 35.24 -12.00 -7.88
N GLN A 72 34.82 -13.19 -7.47
CA GLN A 72 33.40 -13.55 -7.32
C GLN A 72 32.74 -12.68 -6.26
N TYR A 73 33.40 -12.52 -5.11
CA TYR A 73 32.89 -11.69 -4.01
C TYR A 73 32.76 -10.23 -4.46
N ALA A 74 33.80 -9.65 -5.06
CA ALA A 74 33.76 -8.27 -5.55
C ALA A 74 32.67 -8.05 -6.62
N ALA A 75 32.51 -8.99 -7.55
CA ALA A 75 31.47 -8.91 -8.59
C ALA A 75 30.05 -9.00 -7.98
N ALA A 76 29.85 -9.88 -6.99
CA ALA A 76 28.56 -10.06 -6.34
C ALA A 76 28.16 -8.87 -5.46
N THR A 77 29.13 -8.18 -4.86
CA THR A 77 28.90 -7.06 -3.94
C THR A 77 29.04 -5.68 -4.61
N ALA A 78 29.48 -5.62 -5.86
CA ALA A 78 29.67 -4.37 -6.58
C ALA A 78 28.37 -3.54 -6.63
N GLY A 79 28.43 -2.30 -6.13
CA GLY A 79 27.28 -1.37 -6.10
C GLY A 79 26.21 -1.63 -5.05
N THR A 80 26.23 -2.81 -4.41
CA THR A 80 25.21 -3.12 -3.37
C THR A 80 25.45 -2.38 -2.06
N GLU A 81 26.70 -2.12 -1.71
CA GLU A 81 27.05 -1.43 -0.46
C GLU A 81 26.67 0.05 -0.46
N GLU A 82 27.01 0.74 -1.52
CA GLU A 82 26.78 2.19 -1.59
C GLU A 82 25.30 2.53 -1.53
N PHE A 83 24.49 1.77 -2.28
CA PHE A 83 23.05 1.95 -2.32
C PHE A 83 22.36 1.61 -0.98
N ARG A 84 22.64 0.45 -0.40
CA ARG A 84 21.98 0.01 0.86
C ARG A 84 22.50 0.72 2.10
N SER A 85 23.72 1.25 2.11
CA SER A 85 24.26 2.01 3.26
C SER A 85 23.56 3.34 3.48
N ARG A 86 22.93 3.90 2.44
CA ARG A 86 22.27 5.21 2.47
C ARG A 86 20.79 5.15 2.78
N MET A 87 20.14 3.98 2.58
CA MET A 87 18.75 3.79 3.02
C MET A 87 18.67 3.37 4.49
N SER A 88 17.75 3.99 5.24
CA SER A 88 17.45 3.57 6.61
C SER A 88 16.92 2.14 6.64
N ARG A 89 17.09 1.42 7.77
CA ARG A 89 16.53 0.08 7.96
C ARG A 89 15.00 0.08 7.81
N THR A 90 14.36 1.13 8.29
CA THR A 90 12.90 1.31 8.16
C THR A 90 12.50 1.44 6.70
N ALA A 91 13.24 2.27 5.93
CA ALA A 91 13.03 2.42 4.49
C ALA A 91 13.17 1.10 3.75
N LEU A 92 14.27 0.37 3.99
CA LEU A 92 14.52 -0.93 3.35
C LEU A 92 13.37 -1.92 3.60
N ARG A 93 13.02 -2.12 4.87
CA ARG A 93 11.96 -3.05 5.27
C ARG A 93 10.61 -2.69 4.64
N ASN A 94 10.23 -1.42 4.70
CA ASN A 94 8.94 -0.98 4.21
C ASN A 94 8.87 -0.97 2.67
N PHE A 95 9.96 -0.65 1.99
CA PHE A 95 10.05 -0.71 0.53
C PHE A 95 9.92 -2.16 0.03
N ASP A 96 10.65 -3.10 0.66
CA ASP A 96 10.52 -4.53 0.38
C ASP A 96 9.08 -5.03 0.62
N ALA A 97 8.46 -4.59 1.70
CA ALA A 97 7.11 -5.03 2.07
C ALA A 97 6.01 -4.49 1.15
N LEU A 98 6.15 -3.26 0.62
CA LEU A 98 5.09 -2.58 -0.11
C LEU A 98 5.27 -2.67 -1.64
N LEU A 99 6.48 -2.49 -2.15
CA LEU A 99 6.78 -2.42 -3.58
C LEU A 99 8.05 -3.20 -3.96
N PRO A 100 8.13 -4.51 -3.69
CA PRO A 100 9.36 -5.29 -3.90
C PRO A 100 9.84 -5.28 -5.36
N ALA A 101 8.95 -5.39 -6.33
CA ALA A 101 9.30 -5.36 -7.75
C ALA A 101 9.86 -4.00 -8.18
N CYS A 102 9.22 -2.90 -7.75
CA CYS A 102 9.68 -1.53 -8.04
C CYS A 102 11.06 -1.29 -7.40
N LYS A 103 11.25 -1.73 -6.15
CA LYS A 103 12.53 -1.62 -5.47
C LYS A 103 13.64 -2.34 -6.23
N SER A 104 13.41 -3.61 -6.61
CA SER A 104 14.39 -4.42 -7.32
C SER A 104 14.79 -3.80 -8.67
N GLU A 105 13.83 -3.24 -9.41
CA GLU A 105 14.10 -2.56 -10.67
C GLU A 105 14.92 -1.28 -10.47
N LEU A 106 14.51 -0.41 -9.53
CA LEU A 106 15.21 0.83 -9.25
C LEU A 106 16.63 0.61 -8.69
N GLU A 107 16.84 -0.43 -7.89
CA GLU A 107 18.17 -0.78 -7.38
C GLU A 107 19.16 -1.11 -8.53
N GLN A 108 18.65 -1.65 -9.63
CA GLN A 108 19.47 -2.04 -10.78
C GLN A 108 19.66 -0.88 -11.77
N SER A 109 18.60 -0.11 -12.05
CA SER A 109 18.61 0.90 -13.10
C SER A 109 18.92 2.31 -12.58
N ASP A 110 18.42 2.67 -11.40
CA ASP A 110 18.42 4.05 -10.87
C ASP A 110 18.68 4.08 -9.34
N PRO A 111 19.87 3.65 -8.88
CA PRO A 111 20.14 3.46 -7.46
C PRO A 111 20.01 4.76 -6.62
N GLU A 112 20.39 5.91 -7.15
CA GLU A 112 20.20 7.20 -6.45
C GLU A 112 18.71 7.54 -6.26
N LEU A 113 17.89 7.28 -7.28
CA LEU A 113 16.44 7.49 -7.18
C LEU A 113 15.81 6.52 -6.17
N ALA A 114 16.25 5.27 -6.16
CA ALA A 114 15.80 4.28 -5.19
C ALA A 114 16.11 4.70 -3.75
N GLU A 115 17.29 5.30 -3.50
CA GLU A 115 17.67 5.86 -2.20
C GLU A 115 16.75 7.02 -1.80
N ILE A 116 16.55 7.99 -2.71
CA ILE A 116 15.72 9.17 -2.45
C ILE A 116 14.28 8.73 -2.15
N VAL A 117 13.70 7.92 -3.03
CA VAL A 117 12.32 7.40 -2.87
C VAL A 117 12.22 6.51 -1.63
N GLY A 118 13.19 5.64 -1.42
CA GLY A 118 13.24 4.72 -0.28
C GLY A 118 13.17 5.46 1.05
N ASN A 119 14.09 6.39 1.29
CA ASN A 119 14.13 7.13 2.55
C ASN A 119 12.91 8.03 2.73
N PHE A 120 12.47 8.72 1.68
CA PHE A 120 11.33 9.62 1.76
C PHE A 120 10.00 8.88 1.91
N ALA A 121 9.64 8.01 0.95
CA ALA A 121 8.33 7.37 0.91
C ALA A 121 8.14 6.27 1.96
N PHE A 122 9.22 5.56 2.32
CA PHE A 122 9.13 4.37 3.17
C PHE A 122 9.73 4.56 4.57
N ASP A 123 10.17 5.79 4.92
CA ASP A 123 10.60 6.14 6.27
C ASP A 123 10.10 7.51 6.71
N GLU A 124 10.53 8.62 6.08
CA GLU A 124 10.21 9.97 6.56
C GLU A 124 8.71 10.25 6.60
N VAL A 125 8.02 9.96 5.50
CA VAL A 125 6.57 10.16 5.37
C VAL A 125 5.80 9.31 6.38
N LEU A 126 6.27 8.11 6.69
CA LEU A 126 5.59 7.18 7.61
C LEU A 126 5.66 7.62 9.08
N ARG A 127 6.56 8.55 9.41
CA ARG A 127 6.68 9.08 10.78
C ARG A 127 5.65 10.16 11.09
N TYR A 128 4.93 10.64 10.07
CA TYR A 128 3.97 11.72 10.25
C TYR A 128 2.55 11.20 10.46
N GLY A 129 1.95 11.62 11.57
CA GLY A 129 0.56 11.34 11.91
C GLY A 129 0.31 9.92 12.42
N GLU A 130 -0.84 9.75 13.07
CA GLU A 130 -1.29 8.46 13.58
C GLU A 130 -2.31 7.86 12.59
N LEU A 131 -1.80 7.14 11.60
CA LEU A 131 -2.63 6.35 10.69
C LEU A 131 -2.23 4.89 10.85
N ASP A 132 -3.17 4.03 11.25
CA ASP A 132 -2.90 2.61 11.34
C ASP A 132 -2.52 2.01 9.97
N GLU A 133 -1.70 0.97 10.01
CA GLU A 133 -1.10 0.39 8.81
C GLU A 133 -2.14 -0.13 7.82
N ARG A 134 -3.23 -0.71 8.33
CA ARG A 134 -4.31 -1.25 7.50
C ARG A 134 -5.06 -0.13 6.76
N THR A 135 -5.46 0.93 7.48
CA THR A 135 -6.09 2.13 6.89
C THR A 135 -5.18 2.78 5.85
N ARG A 136 -3.89 2.91 6.16
CA ARG A 136 -2.88 3.41 5.19
C ARG A 136 -2.87 2.60 3.91
N ARG A 137 -2.82 1.27 4.00
CA ARG A 137 -2.82 0.38 2.82
C ARG A 137 -4.09 0.52 1.99
N MET A 138 -5.25 0.65 2.63
CA MET A 138 -6.51 0.88 1.93
C MET A 138 -6.54 2.24 1.19
N THR A 139 -6.04 3.31 1.82
CA THR A 139 -5.96 4.63 1.17
C THR A 139 -4.97 4.65 0.01
N LEU A 140 -3.86 3.93 0.09
CA LEU A 140 -2.91 3.75 -1.01
C LEU A 140 -3.53 2.97 -2.19
N LEU A 141 -4.30 1.90 -1.92
CA LEU A 141 -5.04 1.18 -2.96
C LEU A 141 -6.05 2.10 -3.68
N ALA A 142 -6.82 2.86 -2.91
CA ALA A 142 -7.78 3.83 -3.46
C ALA A 142 -7.09 4.90 -4.33
N SER A 143 -5.95 5.42 -3.88
CA SER A 143 -5.11 6.35 -4.62
C SER A 143 -4.58 5.74 -5.91
N ALA A 144 -4.05 4.51 -5.87
CA ALA A 144 -3.48 3.84 -7.04
C ALA A 144 -4.53 3.62 -8.14
N ILE A 145 -5.79 3.33 -7.77
CA ILE A 145 -6.90 3.25 -8.73
C ILE A 145 -7.13 4.62 -9.40
N ALA A 146 -7.22 5.69 -8.62
CA ALA A 146 -7.44 7.04 -9.13
C ALA A 146 -6.30 7.53 -10.03
N LEU A 147 -5.05 7.14 -9.74
CA LEU A 147 -3.85 7.44 -10.51
C LEU A 147 -3.70 6.57 -11.77
N GLN A 148 -4.50 5.52 -11.94
CA GLN A 148 -4.36 4.51 -13.00
C GLN A 148 -3.00 3.80 -12.97
N ALA A 149 -2.47 3.57 -11.78
CA ALA A 149 -1.16 2.98 -11.52
C ALA A 149 -1.27 1.46 -11.32
N GLU A 150 -1.54 0.69 -12.37
CA GLU A 150 -1.83 -0.75 -12.32
C GLU A 150 -0.69 -1.58 -11.69
N GLY A 151 0.57 -1.32 -12.06
CA GLY A 151 1.74 -2.03 -11.52
C GLY A 151 1.91 -1.79 -10.03
N VAL A 152 1.78 -0.52 -9.60
CA VAL A 152 1.83 -0.13 -8.19
C VAL A 152 0.65 -0.73 -7.43
N TYR A 153 -0.56 -0.69 -7.99
CA TYR A 153 -1.75 -1.28 -7.38
C TYR A 153 -1.58 -2.78 -7.12
N ARG A 154 -1.04 -3.52 -8.07
CA ARG A 154 -0.80 -4.98 -7.93
C ARG A 154 0.10 -5.29 -6.74
N SER A 155 1.22 -4.57 -6.60
CA SER A 155 2.15 -4.75 -5.47
C SER A 155 1.53 -4.33 -4.13
N LEU A 156 0.86 -3.16 -4.11
CA LEU A 156 0.17 -2.68 -2.91
C LEU A 156 -0.98 -3.61 -2.48
N LEU A 157 -1.64 -4.26 -3.43
CA LEU A 157 -2.72 -5.20 -3.13
C LEU A 157 -2.21 -6.46 -2.43
N ASP A 158 -1.10 -7.04 -2.92
CA ASP A 158 -0.45 -8.16 -2.23
C ASP A 158 -0.05 -7.76 -0.80
N ALA A 159 0.61 -6.61 -0.64
CA ALA A 159 0.98 -6.07 0.66
C ALA A 159 -0.24 -5.79 1.57
N ALA A 160 -1.34 -5.28 1.01
CA ALA A 160 -2.55 -4.99 1.78
C ALA A 160 -3.19 -6.27 2.34
N LEU A 161 -3.27 -7.31 1.52
CA LEU A 161 -3.78 -8.63 1.93
C LEU A 161 -2.89 -9.25 3.02
N ASP A 162 -1.57 -9.16 2.90
CA ASP A 162 -0.62 -9.61 3.93
C ASP A 162 -0.77 -8.82 5.24
N GLY A 163 -1.16 -7.56 5.15
CA GLY A 163 -1.44 -6.67 6.28
C GLY A 163 -2.86 -6.74 6.84
N GLY A 164 -3.63 -7.76 6.47
CA GLY A 164 -4.93 -8.03 7.05
C GLY A 164 -6.11 -7.27 6.43
N VAL A 165 -5.93 -6.60 5.27
CA VAL A 165 -7.05 -6.14 4.46
C VAL A 165 -7.73 -7.36 3.85
N THR A 166 -9.02 -7.50 4.07
CA THR A 166 -9.77 -8.69 3.63
C THR A 166 -10.14 -8.63 2.14
N PRO A 167 -10.38 -9.79 1.48
CA PRO A 167 -10.89 -9.81 0.10
C PRO A 167 -12.18 -9.01 -0.10
N VAL A 168 -13.08 -9.00 0.88
CA VAL A 168 -14.31 -8.21 0.85
C VAL A 168 -13.99 -6.73 0.80
N GLU A 169 -13.10 -6.24 1.66
CA GLU A 169 -12.68 -4.83 1.68
C GLU A 169 -11.99 -4.41 0.39
N VAL A 170 -11.14 -5.26 -0.18
CA VAL A 170 -10.54 -5.01 -1.51
C VAL A 170 -11.64 -4.78 -2.56
N LYS A 171 -12.68 -5.61 -2.56
CA LYS A 171 -13.82 -5.44 -3.47
C LYS A 171 -14.62 -4.17 -3.19
N GLU A 172 -14.83 -3.84 -1.92
CA GLU A 172 -15.56 -2.64 -1.55
C GLU A 172 -14.77 -1.34 -1.85
N ILE A 173 -13.43 -1.37 -1.81
CA ILE A 173 -12.59 -0.26 -2.30
C ILE A 173 -12.80 -0.04 -3.81
N LEU A 174 -12.79 -1.13 -4.59
CA LEU A 174 -13.06 -1.07 -6.04
C LEU A 174 -14.48 -0.58 -6.33
N TYR A 175 -15.47 -1.06 -5.61
CA TYR A 175 -16.85 -0.63 -5.79
C TYR A 175 -17.01 0.84 -5.41
N GLN A 176 -16.37 1.29 -4.31
CA GLN A 176 -16.36 2.70 -3.92
C GLN A 176 -15.69 3.58 -4.97
N ALA A 177 -14.72 3.06 -5.75
CA ALA A 177 -14.06 3.81 -6.81
C ALA A 177 -14.98 4.07 -8.02
N VAL A 178 -15.93 3.20 -8.30
CA VAL A 178 -16.79 3.32 -9.51
C VAL A 178 -17.50 4.66 -9.61
N PRO A 179 -18.24 5.16 -8.59
CA PRO A 179 -18.95 6.44 -8.68
C PRO A 179 -18.03 7.67 -8.68
N TYR A 180 -16.77 7.55 -8.25
CA TYR A 180 -15.84 8.69 -8.14
C TYR A 180 -14.79 8.73 -9.24
N VAL A 181 -14.25 7.59 -9.62
CA VAL A 181 -13.20 7.47 -10.65
C VAL A 181 -13.81 7.14 -12.01
N GLY A 182 -14.97 6.52 -12.02
CA GLY A 182 -15.69 6.05 -13.20
C GLY A 182 -15.40 4.58 -13.52
N LEU A 183 -16.41 3.88 -14.06
CA LEU A 183 -16.31 2.47 -14.40
C LEU A 183 -15.14 2.19 -15.36
N ALA A 184 -14.98 3.00 -16.39
CA ALA A 184 -13.94 2.79 -17.41
C ALA A 184 -12.52 2.77 -16.82
N ARG A 185 -12.25 3.60 -15.80
CA ARG A 185 -10.97 3.65 -15.13
C ARG A 185 -10.82 2.59 -14.02
N THR A 186 -11.92 2.06 -13.51
CA THR A 186 -11.91 1.07 -12.42
C THR A 186 -11.87 -0.36 -12.95
N PHE A 187 -12.30 -0.60 -14.19
CA PHE A 187 -12.54 -1.93 -14.74
C PHE A 187 -11.31 -2.81 -14.74
N ASP A 188 -10.16 -2.30 -15.18
CA ASP A 188 -8.91 -3.08 -15.26
C ASP A 188 -8.42 -3.48 -13.86
N PHE A 189 -8.61 -2.61 -12.85
CA PHE A 189 -8.28 -2.89 -11.46
C PHE A 189 -9.14 -4.01 -10.86
N ILE A 190 -10.40 -4.15 -11.31
CA ILE A 190 -11.25 -5.29 -10.93
C ILE A 190 -10.64 -6.61 -11.44
N GLY A 191 -10.13 -6.61 -12.68
CA GLY A 191 -9.41 -7.73 -13.28
C GLY A 191 -8.16 -8.09 -12.47
N ILE A 192 -7.32 -7.10 -12.21
CA ILE A 192 -6.08 -7.26 -11.42
C ILE A 192 -6.39 -7.84 -10.04
N ALA A 193 -7.39 -7.29 -9.34
CA ALA A 193 -7.77 -7.78 -8.01
C ALA A 193 -8.29 -9.23 -8.07
N ASN A 194 -9.09 -9.57 -9.06
CA ASN A 194 -9.58 -10.94 -9.24
C ASN A 194 -8.44 -11.94 -9.43
N ASP A 195 -7.43 -11.57 -10.22
CA ASP A 195 -6.27 -12.43 -10.49
C ASP A 195 -5.42 -12.62 -9.23
N VAL A 196 -5.16 -11.55 -8.48
CA VAL A 196 -4.43 -11.63 -7.19
C VAL A 196 -5.20 -12.50 -6.19
N LEU A 197 -6.50 -12.27 -6.02
CA LEU A 197 -7.33 -13.03 -5.09
C LEU A 197 -7.36 -14.53 -5.44
N ARG A 198 -7.52 -14.88 -6.75
CA ARG A 198 -7.49 -16.30 -7.19
C ARG A 198 -6.11 -16.94 -6.93
N ARG A 199 -5.00 -16.26 -7.21
CA ARG A 199 -3.65 -16.75 -6.90
C ARG A 199 -3.46 -17.06 -5.42
N ARG A 200 -4.14 -16.30 -4.55
CA ARG A 200 -4.17 -16.50 -3.09
C ARG A 200 -5.21 -17.52 -2.62
N GLY A 201 -5.83 -18.25 -3.53
CA GLY A 201 -6.79 -19.30 -3.20
C GLY A 201 -8.19 -18.80 -2.82
N VAL A 202 -8.51 -17.53 -3.04
CA VAL A 202 -9.83 -16.97 -2.76
C VAL A 202 -10.82 -17.38 -3.86
N THR A 203 -11.90 -18.02 -3.46
CA THR A 203 -13.00 -18.38 -4.38
C THR A 203 -13.85 -17.16 -4.71
N LEU A 204 -14.09 -16.93 -6.00
CA LEU A 204 -14.96 -15.86 -6.49
C LEU A 204 -16.18 -16.46 -7.18
N PRO A 205 -17.37 -15.80 -7.12
CA PRO A 205 -17.62 -14.51 -6.47
C PRO A 205 -17.61 -14.60 -4.94
N LEU A 206 -17.31 -13.49 -4.28
CA LEU A 206 -17.49 -13.34 -2.84
C LEU A 206 -18.97 -13.19 -2.50
N GLU A 207 -19.32 -13.41 -1.23
CA GLU A 207 -20.66 -13.11 -0.73
C GLU A 207 -21.03 -11.63 -0.96
N GLY A 208 -22.25 -11.40 -1.47
CA GLY A 208 -22.75 -10.06 -1.78
C GLY A 208 -22.91 -9.19 -0.54
N GLN A 209 -22.53 -7.94 -0.64
CA GLN A 209 -22.60 -6.97 0.45
C GLN A 209 -23.75 -5.95 0.28
N SER A 210 -24.62 -6.12 -0.71
CA SER A 210 -25.75 -5.21 -0.94
C SER A 210 -26.76 -5.28 0.20
N THR A 211 -27.22 -4.11 0.65
CA THR A 211 -28.26 -3.96 1.68
C THR A 211 -29.52 -3.28 1.15
N VAL A 212 -29.55 -3.01 -0.15
CA VAL A 212 -30.65 -2.30 -0.82
C VAL A 212 -31.24 -3.14 -1.96
N SER A 213 -32.48 -2.78 -2.32
CA SER A 213 -33.18 -3.23 -3.50
C SER A 213 -33.43 -2.07 -4.47
N PRO A 214 -33.86 -2.34 -5.73
CA PRO A 214 -34.25 -1.28 -6.65
C PRO A 214 -35.32 -0.34 -6.09
N ASP A 215 -36.19 -0.84 -5.22
CA ASP A 215 -37.33 -0.08 -4.69
C ASP A 215 -36.94 0.84 -3.54
N ASP A 216 -35.92 0.52 -2.73
CA ASP A 216 -35.55 1.25 -1.51
C ASP A 216 -34.17 1.95 -1.57
N ARG A 217 -33.39 1.73 -2.63
CA ARG A 217 -32.02 2.29 -2.80
C ARG A 217 -31.97 3.83 -2.68
N PHE A 218 -32.96 4.52 -3.21
CA PHE A 218 -33.02 5.98 -3.14
C PHE A 218 -33.20 6.47 -1.71
N GLU A 219 -34.20 5.95 -1.00
CA GLU A 219 -34.51 6.38 0.38
C GLU A 219 -33.38 6.04 1.35
N LYS A 220 -32.80 4.84 1.23
CA LYS A 220 -31.65 4.43 2.04
C LYS A 220 -30.41 5.25 1.73
N GLY A 221 -30.13 5.53 0.45
CA GLY A 221 -29.03 6.39 0.04
C GLY A 221 -29.19 7.83 0.53
N LEU A 222 -30.38 8.39 0.45
CA LEU A 222 -30.69 9.71 0.96
C LEU A 222 -30.51 9.77 2.50
N ALA A 223 -30.88 8.71 3.21
CA ALA A 223 -30.62 8.61 4.66
C ALA A 223 -29.13 8.63 4.99
N VAL A 224 -28.29 7.90 4.22
CA VAL A 224 -26.83 7.95 4.38
C VAL A 224 -26.28 9.35 4.04
N GLN A 225 -26.72 9.98 2.96
CA GLN A 225 -26.32 11.36 2.63
C GLN A 225 -26.67 12.35 3.77
N ARG A 226 -27.87 12.24 4.33
CA ARG A 226 -28.29 13.08 5.46
C ARG A 226 -27.42 12.84 6.69
N SER A 227 -27.05 11.62 6.98
CA SER A 227 -26.17 11.30 8.11
C SER A 227 -24.76 11.92 7.98
N ILE A 228 -24.29 12.11 6.75
CA ILE A 228 -22.97 12.69 6.46
C ILE A 228 -23.06 14.23 6.33
N TYR A 229 -24.04 14.75 5.57
CA TYR A 229 -24.07 16.15 5.14
C TYR A 229 -25.21 16.97 5.73
N GLY A 230 -26.11 16.35 6.51
CA GLY A 230 -27.30 17.01 7.11
C GLY A 230 -28.44 17.22 6.12
N GLU A 231 -29.53 17.83 6.61
CA GLU A 231 -30.79 18.00 5.85
C GLU A 231 -30.69 18.92 4.64
N ARG A 232 -29.63 19.71 4.50
CA ARG A 232 -29.39 20.55 3.32
C ARG A 232 -29.42 19.77 2.00
N ILE A 233 -29.18 18.46 2.07
CA ILE A 233 -29.19 17.55 0.90
C ILE A 233 -30.58 17.51 0.25
N ASP A 234 -31.66 17.68 1.01
CA ASP A 234 -33.04 17.60 0.52
C ASP A 234 -33.38 18.70 -0.52
N GLN A 235 -32.66 19.81 -0.46
CA GLN A 235 -32.81 20.92 -1.41
C GLN A 235 -32.10 20.70 -2.75
N MET A 236 -31.26 19.65 -2.86
CA MET A 236 -30.40 19.41 -4.03
C MET A 236 -31.06 18.57 -5.11
N HIS A 237 -32.23 17.96 -4.88
CA HIS A 237 -32.86 16.97 -5.78
C HIS A 237 -33.70 17.59 -6.93
N GLN A 238 -33.35 18.78 -7.36
CA GLN A 238 -34.09 19.48 -8.45
C GLN A 238 -33.74 18.93 -9.85
N VAL A 239 -32.58 18.24 -9.98
CA VAL A 239 -32.14 17.66 -11.25
C VAL A 239 -31.93 16.16 -11.10
N HIS A 240 -32.14 15.43 -12.19
CA HIS A 240 -32.03 13.95 -12.21
C HIS A 240 -30.67 13.42 -11.74
N ILE A 241 -29.57 14.14 -12.03
CA ILE A 241 -28.22 13.75 -11.58
C ILE A 241 -28.13 13.68 -10.05
N GLN A 242 -28.77 14.61 -9.33
CA GLN A 242 -28.80 14.57 -7.87
C GLN A 242 -29.57 13.35 -7.34
N ARG A 243 -30.65 12.96 -8.04
CA ARG A 243 -31.39 11.74 -7.69
C ARG A 243 -30.55 10.49 -7.94
N TYR A 244 -29.77 10.46 -9.03
CA TYR A 244 -28.80 9.38 -9.28
C TYR A 244 -27.72 9.34 -8.20
N LEU A 245 -27.18 10.48 -7.81
CA LEU A 245 -26.19 10.54 -6.73
C LEU A 245 -26.74 9.89 -5.45
N SER A 246 -27.98 10.18 -5.07
CA SER A 246 -28.59 9.56 -3.86
C SER A 246 -28.89 8.08 -4.05
N ALA A 247 -29.45 7.67 -5.20
CA ALA A 247 -29.81 6.27 -5.44
C ALA A 247 -28.62 5.37 -5.75
N ASP A 248 -27.77 5.80 -6.68
CA ASP A 248 -26.61 5.03 -7.14
C ASP A 248 -25.44 5.16 -6.15
N CYS A 249 -24.80 6.34 -6.06
CA CYS A 249 -23.60 6.53 -5.26
C CYS A 249 -23.85 6.19 -3.78
N PHE A 250 -24.86 6.81 -3.17
CA PHE A 250 -25.14 6.58 -1.74
C PHE A 250 -26.00 5.34 -1.49
N GLY A 251 -26.95 5.03 -2.37
CA GLY A 251 -27.81 3.86 -2.24
C GLY A 251 -27.09 2.55 -2.55
N ASP A 252 -26.50 2.43 -3.75
CA ASP A 252 -25.92 1.17 -4.17
C ASP A 252 -24.50 0.92 -3.62
N TYR A 253 -23.72 1.97 -3.32
CA TYR A 253 -22.35 1.81 -2.85
C TYR A 253 -22.14 2.12 -1.36
N TYR A 254 -22.65 3.24 -0.83
CA TYR A 254 -22.39 3.60 0.58
C TYR A 254 -23.15 2.75 1.59
N THR A 255 -24.32 2.20 1.24
CA THR A 255 -25.09 1.33 2.14
C THR A 255 -24.53 -0.08 2.28
N ARG A 256 -23.61 -0.47 1.41
CA ARG A 256 -23.05 -1.83 1.37
C ARG A 256 -22.32 -2.18 2.65
N GLY A 257 -22.33 -3.48 3.01
CA GLY A 257 -21.47 -4.02 4.05
C GLY A 257 -19.98 -3.99 3.69
N GLY A 258 -19.15 -4.60 4.52
CA GLY A 258 -17.70 -4.75 4.30
C GLY A 258 -16.86 -3.55 4.67
N LEU A 259 -17.34 -2.32 4.47
CA LEU A 259 -16.72 -1.07 4.94
C LEU A 259 -17.79 -0.16 5.58
N ASP A 260 -17.42 0.50 6.67
CA ASP A 260 -18.26 1.51 7.29
C ASP A 260 -18.21 2.88 6.55
N VAL A 261 -19.15 3.75 6.83
CA VAL A 261 -19.25 5.07 6.18
C VAL A 261 -18.03 5.93 6.44
N LYS A 262 -17.45 5.84 7.63
CA LYS A 262 -16.25 6.59 8.02
C LYS A 262 -15.06 6.20 7.13
N THR A 263 -14.87 4.92 6.92
CA THR A 263 -13.82 4.38 6.02
C THR A 263 -14.11 4.76 4.57
N ARG A 264 -15.36 4.64 4.10
CA ARG A 264 -15.75 5.02 2.72
C ARG A 264 -15.45 6.49 2.42
N GLU A 265 -15.76 7.40 3.36
CA GLU A 265 -15.43 8.83 3.22
C GLU A 265 -13.90 9.06 3.12
N LEU A 266 -13.10 8.33 3.91
CA LEU A 266 -11.65 8.46 3.88
C LEU A 266 -11.05 7.96 2.56
N LEU A 267 -11.55 6.83 2.04
CA LEU A 267 -11.15 6.29 0.73
C LEU A 267 -11.56 7.21 -0.41
N THR A 268 -12.78 7.77 -0.36
CA THR A 268 -13.26 8.74 -1.34
C THR A 268 -12.40 10.00 -1.36
N PHE A 269 -12.06 10.53 -0.19
CA PHE A 269 -11.12 11.65 -0.07
C PHE A 269 -9.77 11.32 -0.71
N SER A 270 -9.22 10.13 -0.45
CA SER A 270 -7.95 9.67 -1.03
C SER A 270 -8.02 9.60 -2.58
N MET A 271 -9.12 9.10 -3.12
CA MET A 271 -9.35 9.05 -4.58
C MET A 271 -9.43 10.45 -5.19
N LEU A 272 -10.21 11.35 -4.60
CA LEU A 272 -10.42 12.71 -5.11
C LEU A 272 -9.11 13.53 -5.08
N VAL A 273 -8.36 13.46 -4.00
CA VAL A 273 -7.05 14.12 -3.91
C VAL A 273 -6.10 13.58 -4.98
N SER A 274 -6.13 12.28 -5.23
CA SER A 274 -5.29 11.62 -6.23
C SER A 274 -5.72 11.93 -7.67
N LEU A 275 -7.02 12.09 -7.94
CA LEU A 275 -7.52 12.52 -9.24
C LEU A 275 -7.02 13.93 -9.58
N GLY A 276 -7.14 14.87 -8.64
CA GLY A 276 -6.87 16.29 -8.86
C GLY A 276 -7.89 16.97 -9.79
N GLY A 277 -7.94 18.29 -9.77
CA GLY A 277 -8.86 19.07 -10.59
C GLY A 277 -10.34 18.97 -10.18
N CYS A 278 -10.60 18.56 -8.93
CA CYS A 278 -11.93 18.40 -8.36
C CYS A 278 -12.00 18.97 -6.93
N GLU A 279 -11.40 20.15 -6.74
CA GLU A 279 -11.22 20.78 -5.40
C GLU A 279 -12.57 21.04 -4.71
N SER A 280 -13.65 21.33 -5.45
CA SER A 280 -14.98 21.49 -4.86
C SER A 280 -15.51 20.19 -4.22
N GLN A 281 -15.27 19.06 -4.87
CA GLN A 281 -15.62 17.75 -4.35
C GLN A 281 -14.70 17.37 -3.18
N VAL A 282 -13.40 17.65 -3.27
CA VAL A 282 -12.44 17.48 -2.17
C VAL A 282 -12.93 18.23 -0.93
N LYS A 283 -13.33 19.50 -1.04
CA LYS A 283 -13.89 20.29 0.08
C LYS A 283 -15.18 19.68 0.65
N GLY A 284 -16.06 19.20 -0.23
CA GLY A 284 -17.29 18.51 0.21
C GLY A 284 -16.97 17.26 1.04
N HIS A 285 -16.04 16.44 0.60
CA HIS A 285 -15.65 15.22 1.30
C HIS A 285 -14.74 15.48 2.52
N ILE A 286 -14.01 16.60 2.59
CA ILE A 286 -13.36 17.03 3.84
C ILE A 286 -14.41 17.29 4.90
N GLN A 287 -15.49 18.02 4.56
CA GLN A 287 -16.60 18.24 5.50
C GLN A 287 -17.30 16.93 5.87
N GLY A 288 -17.54 16.05 4.90
CA GLY A 288 -18.12 14.72 5.14
C GLY A 288 -17.27 13.89 6.10
N ASN A 289 -15.97 13.85 5.88
CA ASN A 289 -15.02 13.17 6.76
C ASN A 289 -15.05 13.72 8.18
N ALA A 290 -15.03 15.05 8.34
CA ALA A 290 -15.14 15.69 9.65
C ALA A 290 -16.43 15.27 10.39
N ASN A 291 -17.54 15.24 9.66
CA ASN A 291 -18.86 14.89 10.22
C ASN A 291 -18.93 13.41 10.65
N VAL A 292 -18.22 12.50 9.99
CA VAL A 292 -18.17 11.08 10.37
C VAL A 292 -17.01 10.74 11.32
N GLY A 293 -16.27 11.76 11.79
CA GLY A 293 -15.22 11.60 12.80
C GLY A 293 -13.81 11.35 12.27
N ASN A 294 -13.54 11.66 11.00
CA ASN A 294 -12.21 11.79 10.46
C ASN A 294 -11.79 13.27 10.52
N GLY A 295 -11.11 13.64 11.61
CA GLY A 295 -10.69 15.03 11.83
C GLY A 295 -9.52 15.49 10.95
N LYS A 296 -9.16 16.78 11.04
CA LYS A 296 -8.09 17.42 10.26
C LYS A 296 -6.77 16.64 10.35
N ALA A 297 -6.39 16.17 11.54
CA ALA A 297 -5.15 15.41 11.75
C ALA A 297 -5.12 14.10 10.93
N THR A 298 -6.24 13.36 10.90
CA THR A 298 -6.36 12.13 10.11
C THR A 298 -6.26 12.42 8.62
N LEU A 299 -6.96 13.44 8.12
CA LEU A 299 -6.92 13.82 6.71
C LEU A 299 -5.54 14.31 6.29
N LEU A 300 -4.87 15.07 7.13
CA LEU A 300 -3.49 15.52 6.88
C LEU A 300 -2.52 14.33 6.88
N ALA A 301 -2.69 13.35 7.77
CA ALA A 301 -1.91 12.13 7.76
C ALA A 301 -2.11 11.35 6.44
N VAL A 302 -3.34 11.21 5.97
CA VAL A 302 -3.63 10.59 4.67
C VAL A 302 -2.93 11.33 3.52
N VAL A 303 -3.10 12.64 3.42
CA VAL A 303 -2.46 13.46 2.37
C VAL A 303 -0.95 13.32 2.40
N THR A 304 -0.35 13.28 3.59
CA THR A 304 1.09 13.05 3.78
C THR A 304 1.52 11.67 3.27
N GLN A 305 0.75 10.62 3.60
CA GLN A 305 1.04 9.26 3.12
C GLN A 305 0.89 9.12 1.59
N LEU A 306 0.00 9.90 0.98
CA LEU A 306 -0.19 9.91 -0.47
C LEU A 306 0.87 10.72 -1.22
N LEU A 307 1.54 11.68 -0.57
CA LEU A 307 2.48 12.62 -1.22
C LEU A 307 3.50 11.95 -2.16
N PRO A 308 4.18 10.85 -1.78
CA PRO A 308 5.15 10.20 -2.68
C PRO A 308 4.53 9.66 -3.98
N TYR A 309 3.24 9.39 -3.98
CA TYR A 309 2.50 8.80 -5.10
C TYR A 309 1.80 9.84 -5.98
N ILE A 310 1.29 10.93 -5.38
CA ILE A 310 0.50 11.96 -6.09
C ILE A 310 1.30 13.22 -6.42
N GLY A 311 2.45 13.41 -5.79
CA GLY A 311 3.34 14.56 -5.94
C GLY A 311 2.85 15.84 -5.24
N TYR A 312 3.74 16.81 -5.15
CA TYR A 312 3.50 18.06 -4.42
C TYR A 312 2.30 18.88 -4.93
N PRO A 313 2.03 19.04 -6.24
CA PRO A 313 0.93 19.91 -6.68
C PRO A 313 -0.42 19.45 -6.12
N ARG A 314 -0.76 18.17 -6.23
CA ARG A 314 -2.02 17.63 -5.70
C ARG A 314 -2.07 17.66 -4.16
N THR A 315 -0.95 17.39 -3.51
CA THR A 315 -0.81 17.48 -2.07
C THR A 315 -1.07 18.89 -1.55
N LEU A 316 -0.45 19.90 -2.15
CA LEU A 316 -0.63 21.30 -1.74
C LEU A 316 -2.05 21.80 -1.99
N ASN A 317 -2.69 21.39 -3.10
CA ASN A 317 -4.10 21.68 -3.36
C ASN A 317 -5.02 21.06 -2.29
N ALA A 318 -4.75 19.80 -1.89
CA ALA A 318 -5.50 19.14 -0.83
C ALA A 318 -5.33 19.85 0.52
N ILE A 319 -4.11 20.28 0.87
CA ILE A 319 -3.84 21.05 2.09
C ILE A 319 -4.56 22.40 2.06
N ALA A 320 -4.59 23.10 0.92
CA ALA A 320 -5.33 24.34 0.78
C ALA A 320 -6.84 24.12 1.02
N CYS A 321 -7.43 23.08 0.41
CA CYS A 321 -8.82 22.71 0.64
C CYS A 321 -9.09 22.36 2.11
N LEU A 322 -8.16 21.64 2.75
CA LEU A 322 -8.27 21.23 4.15
C LEU A 322 -8.30 22.45 5.09
N ASN A 323 -7.40 23.42 4.88
CA ASN A 323 -7.32 24.63 5.69
C ASN A 323 -8.53 25.56 5.50
N GLU A 324 -9.13 25.56 4.29
CA GLU A 324 -10.32 26.34 4.02
C GLU A 324 -11.57 25.75 4.72
N VAL A 325 -11.71 24.42 4.74
CA VAL A 325 -12.92 23.75 5.28
C VAL A 325 -12.82 23.54 6.79
N ILE A 326 -11.64 23.19 7.29
CA ILE A 326 -11.36 22.97 8.71
C ILE A 326 -10.20 23.90 9.11
N PRO A 327 -10.47 25.19 9.37
CA PRO A 327 -9.46 26.13 9.88
C PRO A 327 -8.92 25.67 11.25
N GLU A 328 -7.78 26.25 11.69
CA GLU A 328 -7.17 25.97 12.99
C GLU A 328 -8.04 26.42 14.15
#